data_1cdfd65533c5d6aa1eae7ac245288103
#
_entry.id   1cdfd65533c5d6aa1eae7ac245288103
#
_cell.length_a   1.000
_cell.length_b   1.000
_cell.length_c   1.000
_cell.angle_alpha   90.00
_cell.angle_beta   90.00
_cell.angle_gamma   90.00
#
_symmetry.space_group_name_H-M   'P 1'
#
loop_
_entity.id
_entity.type
_entity.pdbx_description
1 polymer ?
#
loop_
_entity_poly.entity_id
_entity_poly.type
_entity_poly.pdbx_seq_one_letter_code
_entity_poly.pdbx_strand_id
1 'polypeptide(L)'
;AVFTYVEHFIMATVTLELSRDMRQDLSRKINRVPMSYFSKVSYGDILSRITNDVSTLQQALANSLPSMISAAAQFLGCLVMMFVTEWRMALAAIAVTALGFLIMAAVMLRSQKYFTARQENLSTLNGYIEEMYSGHDVVRLSRANEQVKETFGGMNAVLYDAEWRSQFLSGIMQPLMTIIGNLGYVAVAIVGSIFAANGTITIGDIQAFIQYVKNFTQPIQ
;
A
#
# COMPACT_ATOMS: atom_id res chain seq x y z
N ALA A 1 17.93 0.12 -19.24
CA ALA A 1 19.08 -0.32 -18.41
C ALA A 1 19.93 0.86 -17.93
N VAL A 2 20.49 1.75 -18.82
CA VAL A 2 21.36 2.87 -18.39
C VAL A 2 20.60 3.87 -17.49
N PHE A 3 19.44 4.33 -17.91
CA PHE A 3 18.62 5.27 -17.11
C PHE A 3 18.22 4.70 -15.75
N THR A 4 17.86 3.44 -15.69
CA THR A 4 17.52 2.77 -14.44
C THR A 4 18.73 2.67 -13.50
N TYR A 5 19.91 2.41 -14.05
CA TYR A 5 21.15 2.41 -13.28
C TYR A 5 21.46 3.80 -12.70
N VAL A 6 21.36 4.84 -13.53
CA VAL A 6 21.57 6.24 -13.09
C VAL A 6 20.56 6.64 -12.03
N GLU A 7 19.28 6.29 -12.20
CA GLU A 7 18.22 6.52 -11.23
C GLU A 7 18.54 5.87 -9.87
N HIS A 8 18.85 4.59 -9.86
CA HIS A 8 19.21 3.87 -8.63
C HIS A 8 20.48 4.43 -7.97
N PHE A 9 21.47 4.82 -8.75
CA PHE A 9 22.70 5.42 -8.23
C PHE A 9 22.43 6.77 -7.55
N ILE A 10 21.67 7.65 -8.21
CA ILE A 10 21.29 8.95 -7.63
C ILE A 10 20.47 8.76 -6.36
N MET A 11 19.46 7.87 -6.40
CA MET A 11 18.59 7.62 -5.25
C MET A 11 19.34 7.00 -4.07
N ALA A 12 20.28 6.09 -4.32
CA ALA A 12 21.13 5.55 -3.27
C ALA A 12 21.96 6.67 -2.61
N THR A 13 22.55 7.57 -3.39
CA THR A 13 23.31 8.70 -2.85
C THR A 13 22.43 9.62 -2.01
N VAL A 14 21.27 10.03 -2.54
CA VAL A 14 20.34 10.93 -1.83
C VAL A 14 19.84 10.31 -0.52
N THR A 15 19.46 9.03 -0.52
CA THR A 15 18.96 8.36 0.68
C THR A 15 20.04 8.15 1.74
N LEU A 16 21.29 7.90 1.33
CA LEU A 16 22.43 7.80 2.24
C LEU A 16 22.80 9.15 2.86
N GLU A 17 22.81 10.23 2.06
CA GLU A 17 23.05 11.59 2.56
C GLU A 17 21.96 12.00 3.55
N LEU A 18 20.68 11.79 3.21
CA LEU A 18 19.56 12.06 4.11
C LEU A 18 19.68 11.28 5.42
N SER A 19 20.02 10.00 5.35
CA SER A 19 20.22 9.18 6.56
C SER A 19 21.37 9.70 7.44
N ARG A 20 22.47 10.14 6.82
CA ARG A 20 23.59 10.76 7.52
C ARG A 20 23.15 12.04 8.22
N ASP A 21 22.46 12.92 7.50
CA ASP A 21 22.02 14.21 8.03
C ASP A 21 21.00 14.04 9.15
N MET A 22 20.05 13.12 9.02
CA MET A 22 19.12 12.75 10.09
C MET A 22 19.83 12.27 11.35
N ARG A 23 20.83 11.38 11.22
CA ARG A 23 21.61 10.92 12.37
C ARG A 23 22.41 12.05 13.03
N GLN A 24 22.96 12.96 12.23
CA GLN A 24 23.68 14.14 12.73
C GLN A 24 22.75 15.07 13.49
N ASP A 25 21.55 15.34 12.95
CA ASP A 25 20.56 16.20 13.59
C ASP A 25 20.00 15.59 14.87
N LEU A 26 19.73 14.28 14.89
CA LEU A 26 19.34 13.56 16.08
C LEU A 26 20.45 13.62 17.15
N SER A 27 21.71 13.40 16.77
CA SER A 27 22.84 13.50 17.68
C SER A 27 22.97 14.91 18.27
N ARG A 28 22.84 15.95 17.43
CA ARG A 28 22.84 17.36 17.90
C ARG A 28 21.66 17.64 18.82
N LYS A 29 20.48 17.11 18.50
CA LYS A 29 19.28 17.30 19.33
C LYS A 29 19.44 16.66 20.69
N ILE A 30 19.96 15.45 20.76
CA ILE A 30 20.20 14.73 22.03
C ILE A 30 21.12 15.52 22.95
N ASN A 31 22.17 16.13 22.43
CA ASN A 31 23.08 16.97 23.21
C ASN A 31 22.46 18.26 23.74
N ARG A 32 21.28 18.64 23.28
CA ARG A 32 20.54 19.86 23.70
C ARG A 32 19.32 19.57 24.57
N VAL A 33 18.93 18.33 24.69
CA VAL A 33 17.74 17.94 25.46
C VAL A 33 18.05 17.99 26.97
N PRO A 34 17.17 18.57 27.82
CA PRO A 34 17.39 18.65 29.25
C PRO A 34 17.40 17.26 29.90
N MET A 35 18.14 17.15 31.03
CA MET A 35 18.32 15.86 31.74
C MET A 35 16.99 15.23 32.18
N SER A 36 15.96 16.04 32.42
CA SER A 36 14.60 15.57 32.76
C SER A 36 13.93 14.73 31.66
N TYR A 37 14.40 14.82 30.42
CA TYR A 37 13.94 13.96 29.32
C TYR A 37 14.50 12.54 29.46
N PHE A 38 15.78 12.42 29.81
CA PHE A 38 16.44 11.14 29.97
C PHE A 38 15.96 10.33 31.18
N SER A 39 15.33 10.99 32.15
CA SER A 39 14.67 10.30 33.27
C SER A 39 13.31 9.67 32.87
N LYS A 40 12.72 10.08 31.74
CA LYS A 40 11.40 9.60 31.24
C LYS A 40 11.50 8.63 30.07
N VAL A 41 12.63 8.61 29.37
CA VAL A 41 12.83 7.80 28.16
C VAL A 41 14.04 6.91 28.35
N SER A 42 13.93 5.63 28.02
CA SER A 42 15.02 4.68 28.14
C SER A 42 16.17 5.03 27.18
N TYR A 43 17.40 4.87 27.61
CA TYR A 43 18.57 5.07 26.76
C TYR A 43 18.56 4.15 25.53
N GLY A 44 18.04 2.91 25.70
CA GLY A 44 17.86 1.96 24.62
C GLY A 44 16.87 2.46 23.55
N ASP A 45 15.77 3.14 23.94
CA ASP A 45 14.81 3.71 22.98
C ASP A 45 15.45 4.82 22.15
N ILE A 46 16.28 5.67 22.78
CA ILE A 46 16.98 6.74 22.08
C ILE A 46 17.97 6.18 21.08
N LEU A 47 18.74 5.18 21.48
CA LEU A 47 19.71 4.50 20.62
C LEU A 47 19.01 3.78 19.46
N SER A 48 17.89 3.10 19.73
CA SER A 48 17.06 2.44 18.70
C SER A 48 16.55 3.41 17.67
N ARG A 49 16.09 4.61 18.06
CA ARG A 49 15.64 5.64 17.11
C ARG A 49 16.76 6.12 16.19
N ILE A 50 17.97 6.31 16.70
CA ILE A 50 19.11 6.77 15.89
C ILE A 50 19.60 5.67 14.94
N THR A 51 19.56 4.44 15.38
CA THR A 51 20.11 3.31 14.61
C THR A 51 19.05 2.63 13.75
N ASN A 52 18.01 2.10 14.37
CA ASN A 52 17.02 1.26 13.70
C ASN A 52 15.99 2.07 12.93
N ASP A 53 15.40 3.11 13.55
CA ASP A 53 14.34 3.89 12.90
C ASP A 53 14.88 4.65 11.70
N VAL A 54 16.06 5.28 11.81
CA VAL A 54 16.71 5.96 10.69
C VAL A 54 17.08 4.97 9.58
N SER A 55 17.56 3.77 9.92
CA SER A 55 17.86 2.74 8.93
C SER A 55 16.60 2.22 8.23
N THR A 56 15.52 2.04 8.97
CA THR A 56 14.20 1.66 8.41
C THR A 56 13.66 2.73 7.48
N LEU A 57 13.74 4.00 7.85
CA LEU A 57 13.38 5.14 6.98
C LEU A 57 14.25 5.18 5.72
N GLN A 58 15.56 4.99 5.86
CA GLN A 58 16.47 4.93 4.72
C GLN A 58 16.08 3.83 3.75
N GLN A 59 15.79 2.61 4.23
CA GLN A 59 15.37 1.49 3.39
C GLN A 59 14.01 1.75 2.72
N ALA A 60 13.06 2.29 3.47
CA ALA A 60 11.75 2.65 2.93
C ALA A 60 11.88 3.69 1.81
N LEU A 61 12.68 4.74 2.01
CA LEU A 61 12.91 5.77 1.00
C LEU A 61 13.68 5.22 -0.20
N ALA A 62 14.72 4.40 0.03
CA ALA A 62 15.52 3.80 -1.05
C ALA A 62 14.69 2.90 -1.98
N ASN A 63 13.64 2.25 -1.46
CA ASN A 63 12.73 1.41 -2.25
C ASN A 63 11.58 2.21 -2.86
N SER A 64 11.02 3.17 -2.13
CA SER A 64 9.79 3.87 -2.53
C SER A 64 10.05 5.04 -3.49
N LEU A 65 11.11 5.82 -3.30
CA LEU A 65 11.38 7.00 -4.13
C LEU A 65 11.61 6.66 -5.61
N PRO A 66 12.48 5.67 -5.96
CA PRO A 66 12.65 5.27 -7.35
C PRO A 66 11.33 4.79 -7.98
N SER A 67 10.58 3.98 -7.24
CA SER A 67 9.29 3.47 -7.70
C SER A 67 8.28 4.58 -7.96
N MET A 68 8.21 5.60 -7.09
CA MET A 68 7.32 6.76 -7.27
C MET A 68 7.72 7.60 -8.49
N ILE A 69 9.00 7.85 -8.69
CA ILE A 69 9.49 8.64 -9.83
C ILE A 69 9.23 7.89 -11.14
N SER A 70 9.56 6.61 -11.19
CA SER A 70 9.31 5.77 -12.36
C SER A 70 7.81 5.65 -12.65
N ALA A 71 6.98 5.47 -11.63
CA ALA A 71 5.53 5.43 -11.76
C ALA A 71 4.96 6.75 -12.30
N ALA A 72 5.42 7.90 -11.79
CA ALA A 72 5.02 9.22 -12.26
C ALA A 72 5.45 9.45 -13.72
N ALA A 73 6.69 9.12 -14.06
CA ALA A 73 7.20 9.25 -15.42
C ALA A 73 6.43 8.34 -16.39
N GLN A 74 6.16 7.10 -16.00
CA GLN A 74 5.38 6.15 -16.81
C GLN A 74 3.94 6.64 -16.99
N PHE A 75 3.28 7.08 -15.93
CA PHE A 75 1.92 7.61 -15.97
C PHE A 75 1.81 8.81 -16.92
N LEU A 76 2.66 9.83 -16.73
CA LEU A 76 2.67 11.04 -17.55
C LEU A 76 3.07 10.73 -19.01
N GLY A 77 4.07 9.89 -19.22
CA GLY A 77 4.50 9.47 -20.54
C GLY A 77 3.41 8.74 -21.31
N CYS A 78 2.74 7.78 -20.68
CA CYS A 78 1.61 7.08 -21.29
C CYS A 78 0.44 8.04 -21.61
N LEU A 79 0.12 8.94 -20.68
CA LEU A 79 -0.95 9.92 -20.88
C LEU A 79 -0.67 10.83 -22.08
N VAL A 80 0.54 11.38 -22.18
CA VAL A 80 0.96 12.20 -23.32
C VAL A 80 0.87 11.40 -24.62
N MET A 81 1.42 10.20 -24.66
CA MET A 81 1.42 9.36 -25.87
C MET A 81 -0.01 8.97 -26.30
N MET A 82 -0.90 8.70 -25.34
CA MET A 82 -2.31 8.42 -25.65
C MET A 82 -2.99 9.62 -26.34
N PHE A 83 -2.78 10.84 -25.85
CA PHE A 83 -3.35 12.05 -26.46
C PHE A 83 -2.72 12.40 -27.82
N VAL A 84 -1.43 12.16 -27.99
CA VAL A 84 -0.74 12.39 -29.27
C VAL A 84 -1.18 11.41 -30.35
N THR A 85 -1.43 10.14 -29.97
CA THR A 85 -1.85 9.10 -30.94
C THR A 85 -3.30 9.33 -31.40
N GLU A 86 -4.25 9.37 -30.47
CA GLU A 86 -5.66 9.64 -30.78
C GLU A 86 -6.42 10.05 -29.50
N TRP A 87 -6.73 11.33 -29.40
CA TRP A 87 -7.35 11.91 -28.18
C TRP A 87 -8.72 11.32 -27.82
N ARG A 88 -9.51 10.87 -28.81
CA ARG A 88 -10.84 10.26 -28.57
C ARG A 88 -10.71 8.91 -27.90
N MET A 89 -9.75 8.11 -28.34
CA MET A 89 -9.43 6.83 -27.68
C MET A 89 -8.86 7.05 -26.28
N ALA A 90 -8.03 8.09 -26.11
CA ALA A 90 -7.51 8.48 -24.80
C ALA A 90 -8.64 8.80 -23.81
N LEU A 91 -9.61 9.61 -24.22
CA LEU A 91 -10.77 9.92 -23.38
C LEU A 91 -11.60 8.68 -23.03
N ALA A 92 -11.84 7.78 -23.99
CA ALA A 92 -12.57 6.54 -23.73
C ALA A 92 -11.83 5.65 -22.71
N ALA A 93 -10.52 5.48 -22.87
CA ALA A 93 -9.70 4.68 -21.95
C ALA A 93 -9.66 5.30 -20.54
N ILE A 94 -9.49 6.63 -20.44
CA ILE A 94 -9.49 7.35 -19.16
C ILE A 94 -10.86 7.24 -18.48
N ALA A 95 -11.96 7.37 -19.22
CA ALA A 95 -13.31 7.25 -18.67
C ALA A 95 -13.57 5.86 -18.07
N VAL A 96 -13.20 4.79 -18.77
CA VAL A 96 -13.33 3.41 -18.26
C VAL A 96 -12.43 3.19 -17.04
N THR A 97 -11.21 3.69 -17.08
CA THR A 97 -10.28 3.58 -15.95
C THR A 97 -10.79 4.35 -14.73
N ALA A 98 -11.27 5.59 -14.93
CA ALA A 98 -11.84 6.41 -13.86
C ALA A 98 -13.07 5.75 -13.22
N LEU A 99 -13.95 5.15 -14.03
CA LEU A 99 -15.09 4.39 -13.51
C LEU A 99 -14.62 3.20 -12.66
N GLY A 100 -13.58 2.49 -13.10
CA GLY A 100 -12.98 1.42 -12.35
C GLY A 100 -12.42 1.89 -10.99
N PHE A 101 -11.75 3.04 -10.97
CA PHE A 101 -11.28 3.63 -9.72
C PHE A 101 -12.40 4.05 -8.77
N LEU A 102 -13.50 4.58 -9.28
CA LEU A 102 -14.68 4.90 -8.47
C LEU A 102 -15.25 3.64 -7.80
N ILE A 103 -15.35 2.54 -8.54
CA ILE A 103 -15.79 1.26 -8.00
C ILE A 103 -14.82 0.79 -6.92
N MET A 104 -13.50 0.86 -7.16
CA MET A 104 -12.49 0.46 -6.19
C MET A 104 -12.54 1.32 -4.92
N ALA A 105 -12.66 2.63 -5.06
CA ALA A 105 -12.81 3.54 -3.93
C ALA A 105 -14.05 3.22 -3.09
N ALA A 106 -15.18 2.91 -3.72
CA ALA A 106 -16.39 2.50 -3.03
C ALA A 106 -16.19 1.18 -2.24
N VAL A 107 -15.52 0.20 -2.83
CA VAL A 107 -15.16 -1.06 -2.14
C VAL A 107 -14.23 -0.77 -0.97
N MET A 108 -13.20 0.05 -1.15
CA MET A 108 -12.22 0.40 -0.11
C MET A 108 -12.88 1.11 1.08
N LEU A 109 -13.72 2.12 0.81
CA LEU A 109 -14.47 2.82 1.84
C LEU A 109 -15.40 1.87 2.62
N ARG A 110 -16.03 0.94 1.93
CA ARG A 110 -16.91 -0.05 2.57
C ARG A 110 -16.11 -1.06 3.40
N SER A 111 -14.89 -1.38 3.00
CA SER A 111 -14.02 -2.35 3.66
C SER A 111 -13.43 -1.83 4.97
N GLN A 112 -13.22 -0.53 5.08
CA GLN A 112 -12.52 0.12 6.21
C GLN A 112 -13.07 -0.32 7.56
N LYS A 113 -14.38 -0.42 7.72
CA LYS A 113 -15.02 -0.85 8.96
C LYS A 113 -14.62 -2.28 9.39
N TYR A 114 -14.39 -3.16 8.42
CA TYR A 114 -14.01 -4.54 8.73
C TYR A 114 -12.54 -4.64 9.14
N PHE A 115 -11.66 -3.82 8.54
CA PHE A 115 -10.27 -3.72 8.95
C PHE A 115 -10.14 -3.16 10.37
N THR A 116 -10.92 -2.11 10.70
CA THR A 116 -10.96 -1.55 12.05
C THR A 116 -11.47 -2.58 13.06
N ALA A 117 -12.62 -3.22 12.78
CA ALA A 117 -13.19 -4.26 13.65
C ALA A 117 -12.21 -5.44 13.87
N ARG A 118 -11.51 -5.87 12.82
CA ARG A 118 -10.46 -6.89 12.92
C ARG A 118 -9.35 -6.46 13.90
N GLN A 119 -8.85 -5.23 13.76
CA GLN A 119 -7.76 -4.73 14.61
C GLN A 119 -8.22 -4.58 16.08
N GLU A 120 -9.42 -4.09 16.31
CA GLU A 120 -10.01 -3.97 17.65
C GLU A 120 -10.21 -5.35 18.31
N ASN A 121 -10.81 -6.29 17.59
CA ASN A 121 -11.04 -7.64 18.11
C ASN A 121 -9.72 -8.39 18.37
N LEU A 122 -8.72 -8.21 17.52
CA LEU A 122 -7.38 -8.79 17.72
C LEU A 122 -6.73 -8.19 18.99
N SER A 123 -6.81 -6.88 19.17
CA SER A 123 -6.27 -6.20 20.35
C SER A 123 -6.97 -6.67 21.63
N THR A 124 -8.29 -6.80 21.60
CA THR A 124 -9.09 -7.29 22.73
C THR A 124 -8.74 -8.74 23.10
N LEU A 125 -8.61 -9.60 22.09
CA LEU A 125 -8.21 -11.00 22.30
C LEU A 125 -6.80 -11.11 22.87
N ASN A 126 -5.85 -10.33 22.34
CA ASN A 126 -4.48 -10.31 22.86
C ASN A 126 -4.41 -9.81 24.31
N GLY A 127 -5.15 -8.75 24.64
CA GLY A 127 -5.26 -8.27 26.03
C GLY A 127 -5.83 -9.34 26.98
N TYR A 128 -6.86 -10.06 26.54
CA TYR A 128 -7.43 -11.15 27.31
C TYR A 128 -6.43 -12.30 27.51
N ILE A 129 -5.67 -12.66 26.47
CA ILE A 129 -4.62 -13.68 26.58
C ILE A 129 -3.56 -13.25 27.60
N GLU A 130 -3.09 -12.00 27.53
CA GLU A 130 -2.07 -11.45 28.43
C GLU A 130 -2.58 -11.44 29.88
N GLU A 131 -3.84 -11.04 30.11
CA GLU A 131 -4.48 -11.04 31.42
C GLU A 131 -4.57 -12.47 32.00
N MET A 132 -5.08 -13.42 31.22
CA MET A 132 -5.23 -14.82 31.65
C MET A 132 -3.87 -15.50 31.84
N TYR A 133 -2.87 -15.16 31.03
CA TYR A 133 -1.52 -15.70 31.19
C TYR A 133 -0.83 -15.15 32.45
N SER A 134 -0.96 -13.84 32.70
CA SER A 134 -0.42 -13.20 33.90
C SER A 134 -1.12 -13.66 35.18
N GLY A 135 -2.44 -13.93 35.11
CA GLY A 135 -3.27 -14.45 36.20
C GLY A 135 -3.39 -15.97 36.24
N HIS A 136 -2.53 -16.73 35.55
CA HIS A 136 -2.68 -18.18 35.37
C HIS A 136 -2.85 -18.95 36.67
N ASP A 137 -2.09 -18.62 37.70
CA ASP A 137 -2.18 -19.28 39.00
C ASP A 137 -3.53 -19.07 39.67
N VAL A 138 -4.10 -17.86 39.55
CA VAL A 138 -5.44 -17.52 40.08
C VAL A 138 -6.50 -18.30 39.32
N VAL A 139 -6.43 -18.35 38.00
CA VAL A 139 -7.36 -19.12 37.14
C VAL A 139 -7.36 -20.59 37.54
N ARG A 140 -6.17 -21.16 37.79
CA ARG A 140 -5.98 -22.56 38.15
C ARG A 140 -6.55 -22.83 39.56
N LEU A 141 -6.22 -21.97 40.51
CA LEU A 141 -6.71 -22.13 41.92
C LEU A 141 -8.21 -21.98 42.01
N SER A 142 -8.82 -21.07 41.28
CA SER A 142 -10.28 -20.85 41.25
C SER A 142 -11.03 -21.86 40.38
N ARG A 143 -10.33 -22.80 39.71
CA ARG A 143 -10.89 -23.77 38.74
C ARG A 143 -11.68 -23.14 37.61
N ALA A 144 -11.33 -21.90 37.22
CA ALA A 144 -12.05 -21.11 36.19
C ALA A 144 -11.63 -21.48 34.74
N ASN A 145 -10.88 -22.56 34.54
CA ASN A 145 -10.32 -22.92 33.21
C ASN A 145 -11.40 -23.05 32.12
N GLU A 146 -12.56 -23.63 32.45
CA GLU A 146 -13.64 -23.82 31.44
C GLU A 146 -14.28 -22.48 31.08
N GLN A 147 -14.48 -21.59 32.03
CA GLN A 147 -15.01 -20.24 31.77
C GLN A 147 -14.03 -19.40 30.93
N VAL A 148 -12.73 -19.52 31.19
CA VAL A 148 -11.68 -18.85 30.40
C VAL A 148 -11.69 -19.35 28.97
N LYS A 149 -11.81 -20.67 28.75
CA LYS A 149 -11.90 -21.27 27.42
C LYS A 149 -13.15 -20.84 26.66
N GLU A 150 -14.30 -20.80 27.35
CA GLU A 150 -15.57 -20.37 26.75
C GLU A 150 -15.50 -18.90 26.32
N THR A 151 -15.00 -18.04 27.18
CA THR A 151 -14.81 -16.60 26.88
C THR A 151 -13.85 -16.41 25.72
N PHE A 152 -12.70 -17.10 25.73
CA PHE A 152 -11.74 -17.10 24.61
C PHE A 152 -12.38 -17.59 23.31
N GLY A 153 -13.14 -18.68 23.37
CA GLY A 153 -13.85 -19.23 22.20
C GLY A 153 -14.84 -18.24 21.60
N GLY A 154 -15.58 -17.51 22.43
CA GLY A 154 -16.46 -16.43 21.99
C GLY A 154 -15.74 -15.28 21.33
N MET A 155 -14.66 -14.77 21.95
CA MET A 155 -13.82 -13.71 21.36
C MET A 155 -13.16 -14.15 20.05
N ASN A 156 -12.67 -15.38 20.00
CA ASN A 156 -12.04 -15.94 18.80
C ASN A 156 -13.05 -16.11 17.66
N ALA A 157 -14.30 -16.47 17.94
CA ALA A 157 -15.34 -16.55 16.92
C ALA A 157 -15.68 -15.17 16.32
N VAL A 158 -15.72 -14.12 17.15
CA VAL A 158 -15.93 -12.73 16.69
C VAL A 158 -14.75 -12.26 15.84
N LEU A 159 -13.52 -12.55 16.27
CA LEU A 159 -12.30 -12.25 15.50
C LEU A 159 -12.29 -13.00 14.17
N TYR A 160 -12.68 -14.28 14.16
CA TYR A 160 -12.75 -15.09 12.94
C TYR A 160 -13.69 -14.47 11.90
N ASP A 161 -14.89 -14.02 12.27
CA ASP A 161 -15.82 -13.36 11.34
C ASP A 161 -15.25 -12.05 10.79
N ALA A 162 -14.65 -11.23 11.65
CA ALA A 162 -14.00 -9.99 11.25
C ALA A 162 -12.78 -10.24 10.32
N GLU A 163 -11.94 -11.22 10.65
CA GLU A 163 -10.79 -11.65 9.85
C GLU A 163 -11.23 -12.17 8.49
N TRP A 164 -12.20 -13.06 8.43
CA TRP A 164 -12.70 -13.63 7.18
C TRP A 164 -13.21 -12.54 6.24
N ARG A 165 -14.03 -11.60 6.74
CA ARG A 165 -14.56 -10.47 5.95
C ARG A 165 -13.45 -9.54 5.47
N SER A 166 -12.51 -9.23 6.35
CA SER A 166 -11.34 -8.41 6.04
C SER A 166 -10.49 -9.05 4.94
N GLN A 167 -10.16 -10.34 5.09
CA GLN A 167 -9.36 -11.09 4.12
C GLN A 167 -10.08 -11.28 2.78
N PHE A 168 -11.38 -11.57 2.79
CA PHE A 168 -12.18 -11.69 1.58
C PHE A 168 -12.16 -10.38 0.78
N LEU A 169 -12.42 -9.24 1.45
CA LEU A 169 -12.41 -7.92 0.79
C LEU A 169 -11.02 -7.53 0.29
N SER A 170 -9.98 -7.82 1.08
CA SER A 170 -8.59 -7.61 0.66
C SER A 170 -8.23 -8.47 -0.56
N GLY A 171 -8.61 -9.74 -0.53
CA GLY A 171 -8.31 -10.69 -1.60
C GLY A 171 -9.03 -10.41 -2.92
N ILE A 172 -10.22 -9.76 -2.89
CA ILE A 172 -10.97 -9.42 -4.09
C ILE A 172 -10.43 -8.16 -4.81
N MET A 173 -9.62 -7.35 -4.12
CA MET A 173 -9.08 -6.10 -4.69
C MET A 173 -8.23 -6.36 -5.93
N GLN A 174 -7.31 -7.31 -5.86
CA GLN A 174 -6.42 -7.66 -6.98
C GLN A 174 -7.20 -8.18 -8.22
N PRO A 175 -8.14 -9.14 -8.10
CA PRO A 175 -9.00 -9.53 -9.21
C PRO A 175 -9.83 -8.38 -9.78
N LEU A 176 -10.36 -7.49 -8.95
CA LEU A 176 -11.11 -6.32 -9.42
C LEU A 176 -10.24 -5.40 -10.27
N MET A 177 -9.01 -5.11 -9.83
CA MET A 177 -8.07 -4.32 -10.63
C MET A 177 -7.75 -4.96 -11.98
N THR A 178 -7.58 -6.28 -12.00
CA THR A 178 -7.36 -7.02 -13.25
C THR A 178 -8.57 -6.90 -14.18
N ILE A 179 -9.78 -7.00 -13.65
CA ILE A 179 -11.03 -6.83 -14.43
C ILE A 179 -11.10 -5.42 -15.00
N ILE A 180 -10.82 -4.38 -14.20
CA ILE A 180 -10.82 -2.98 -14.64
C ILE A 180 -9.81 -2.78 -15.78
N GLY A 181 -8.60 -3.29 -15.63
CA GLY A 181 -7.59 -3.25 -16.68
C GLY A 181 -8.02 -3.94 -17.97
N ASN A 182 -8.68 -5.10 -17.86
CA ASN A 182 -9.20 -5.83 -19.01
C ASN A 182 -10.38 -5.14 -19.67
N LEU A 183 -11.26 -4.47 -18.91
CA LEU A 183 -12.33 -3.64 -19.47
C LEU A 183 -11.77 -2.44 -20.26
N GLY A 184 -10.72 -1.81 -19.75
CA GLY A 184 -9.97 -0.78 -20.48
C GLY A 184 -9.41 -1.30 -21.81
N TYR A 185 -8.80 -2.49 -21.80
CA TYR A 185 -8.35 -3.17 -23.00
C TYR A 185 -9.49 -3.42 -24.01
N VAL A 186 -10.60 -3.97 -23.56
CA VAL A 186 -11.77 -4.27 -24.42
C VAL A 186 -12.34 -2.98 -25.03
N ALA A 187 -12.47 -1.93 -24.22
CA ALA A 187 -12.96 -0.63 -24.71
C ALA A 187 -12.05 -0.06 -25.81
N VAL A 188 -10.73 -0.10 -25.61
CA VAL A 188 -9.75 0.34 -26.61
C VAL A 188 -9.80 -0.53 -27.87
N ALA A 189 -9.96 -1.84 -27.74
CA ALA A 189 -10.06 -2.75 -28.87
C ALA A 189 -11.31 -2.47 -29.72
N ILE A 190 -12.47 -2.25 -29.08
CA ILE A 190 -13.74 -1.94 -29.77
C ILE A 190 -13.66 -0.57 -30.46
N VAL A 191 -13.32 0.49 -29.72
CA VAL A 191 -13.26 1.85 -30.25
C VAL A 191 -12.18 1.96 -31.33
N GLY A 192 -11.01 1.36 -31.07
CA GLY A 192 -9.89 1.32 -32.02
C GLY A 192 -10.24 0.59 -33.32
N SER A 193 -10.97 -0.53 -33.24
CA SER A 193 -11.39 -1.26 -34.44
C SER A 193 -12.35 -0.42 -35.31
N ILE A 194 -13.24 0.34 -34.67
CA ILE A 194 -14.17 1.25 -35.39
C ILE A 194 -13.36 2.35 -36.10
N PHE A 195 -12.39 2.97 -35.47
CA PHE A 195 -11.55 4.00 -36.04
C PHE A 195 -10.61 3.46 -37.12
N ALA A 196 -10.10 2.26 -36.96
CA ALA A 196 -9.30 1.59 -37.99
C ALA A 196 -10.10 1.25 -39.23
N ALA A 197 -11.36 0.77 -39.08
CA ALA A 197 -12.29 0.51 -40.18
C ALA A 197 -12.63 1.78 -40.95
N ASN A 198 -12.65 2.93 -40.29
CA ASN A 198 -12.85 4.24 -40.90
C ASN A 198 -11.56 4.86 -41.48
N GLY A 199 -10.42 4.16 -41.39
CA GLY A 199 -9.14 4.64 -41.90
C GLY A 199 -8.49 5.76 -41.09
N THR A 200 -9.00 6.05 -39.89
CA THR A 200 -8.51 7.15 -39.04
C THR A 200 -7.21 6.77 -38.31
N ILE A 201 -7.04 5.50 -37.95
CA ILE A 201 -5.88 4.95 -37.24
C ILE A 201 -5.44 3.64 -37.89
N THR A 202 -4.23 3.22 -37.61
CA THR A 202 -3.68 1.92 -38.04
C THR A 202 -3.89 0.82 -37.00
N ILE A 203 -3.76 -0.43 -37.41
CA ILE A 203 -3.78 -1.58 -36.47
C ILE A 203 -2.60 -1.46 -35.48
N GLY A 204 -1.48 -0.91 -35.89
CA GLY A 204 -0.34 -0.63 -35.03
C GLY A 204 -0.65 0.36 -33.91
N ASP A 205 -1.46 1.38 -34.21
CA ASP A 205 -1.91 2.35 -33.19
C ASP A 205 -2.79 1.70 -32.13
N ILE A 206 -3.67 0.76 -32.53
CA ILE A 206 -4.49 -0.01 -31.57
C ILE A 206 -3.58 -0.80 -30.62
N GLN A 207 -2.56 -1.48 -31.17
CA GLN A 207 -1.64 -2.28 -30.38
C GLN A 207 -0.82 -1.40 -29.40
N ALA A 208 -0.35 -0.24 -29.88
CA ALA A 208 0.32 0.74 -29.05
C ALA A 208 -0.59 1.26 -27.94
N PHE A 209 -1.85 1.58 -28.26
CA PHE A 209 -2.84 2.07 -27.29
C PHE A 209 -3.14 1.04 -26.18
N ILE A 210 -3.27 -0.23 -26.53
CA ILE A 210 -3.42 -1.32 -25.57
C ILE A 210 -2.26 -1.34 -24.56
N GLN A 211 -1.04 -1.16 -25.08
CA GLN A 211 0.15 -1.11 -24.21
C GLN A 211 0.15 0.15 -23.33
N TYR A 212 -0.26 1.29 -23.87
CA TYR A 212 -0.37 2.52 -23.10
C TYR A 212 -1.41 2.40 -21.97
N VAL A 213 -2.57 1.82 -22.21
CA VAL A 213 -3.61 1.61 -21.18
C VAL A 213 -3.11 0.68 -20.08
N LYS A 214 -2.41 -0.40 -20.43
CA LYS A 214 -1.80 -1.30 -19.43
C LYS A 214 -0.78 -0.56 -18.57
N ASN A 215 0.13 0.17 -19.21
CA ASN A 215 1.19 0.90 -18.51
C ASN A 215 0.64 2.09 -17.71
N PHE A 216 -0.48 2.70 -18.15
CA PHE A 216 -1.16 3.77 -17.45
C PHE A 216 -1.85 3.30 -16.17
N THR A 217 -2.44 2.09 -16.18
CA THR A 217 -3.13 1.54 -15.02
C THR A 217 -2.19 0.89 -14.00
N GLN A 218 -1.03 0.41 -14.43
CA GLN A 218 -0.07 -0.31 -13.59
C GLN A 218 0.43 0.48 -12.36
N PRO A 219 0.83 1.77 -12.46
CA PRO A 219 1.30 2.52 -11.30
C PRO A 219 0.25 2.82 -10.24
N ILE A 220 -1.02 2.58 -10.57
CA ILE A 220 -2.16 2.89 -9.70
C ILE A 220 -2.65 1.61 -8.98
N GLN A 221 -2.17 0.43 -9.38
CA GLN A 221 -2.42 -0.89 -8.75
C GLN A 221 -1.47 -1.15 -7.58
#